data_a52ef0ee9e49d8cb52e8823491e0245b
#
_entry.id   a52ef0ee9e49d8cb52e8823491e0245b
#
_cell.length_a   1.000
_cell.length_b   1.000
_cell.length_c   1.000
_cell.angle_alpha   90.00
_cell.angle_beta   90.00
_cell.angle_gamma   90.00
#
_symmetry.space_group_name_H-M   'P 1'
#
loop_
_entity.id
_entity.type
_entity.pdbx_description
1 polymer ?
#
loop_
_entity_poly.entity_id
_entity_poly.type
_entity_poly.pdbx_seq_one_letter_code
_entity_poly.pdbx_strand_id
1 'polypeptide(L)'
;MFKQLIILLTMLVVPFLFVDAAHAQVNERHLIDLVDIQGLRENQLIGYGLVVGLDGTGDRNQVKFTSQSVTNMLRQFGLQLPDNIDPKLRNVAAVSVHASIPPLAGPGQTIDVTVSSIGDAKSLRGGSLVMTPLRAIDGQIYAVAQGNLVVAGVKAEGRSGSSITVNVPTTGRIPGGAIIEEEIPSDFITQPKVTLNLLRPNFTTARNISRQIDEVFGPDTAMAISNARVEVFAPQDFEQRVIFMSMLEDMTVDIGRQRARVVFNSRSGTVVVGNGVRIGRAAVSHGNLTVTIAESFNVSQPNAFGRGNTVVTPESDIDINHERNPMFIWPEGVELETIVSAVNSLGASPDDLIAILQALHSSGALDAELVVI
;
A
#
# COMPACT_ATOMS: atom_id res chain seq x y z
N MET A 1 -74.88 0.25 -0.07
CA MET A 1 -74.12 -0.85 0.58
C MET A 1 -72.94 -1.37 -0.26
N PHE A 2 -73.09 -1.46 -1.57
CA PHE A 2 -72.01 -2.03 -2.45
C PHE A 2 -70.76 -1.12 -2.60
N LYS A 3 -70.85 0.20 -2.50
CA LYS A 3 -69.70 1.10 -2.66
C LYS A 3 -68.77 1.14 -1.44
N GLN A 4 -69.28 0.87 -0.23
CA GLN A 4 -68.46 0.83 0.97
C GLN A 4 -67.66 -0.50 1.11
N LEU A 5 -68.15 -1.57 0.51
CA LEU A 5 -67.49 -2.88 0.52
C LEU A 5 -66.23 -2.90 -0.39
N ILE A 6 -66.26 -2.15 -1.52
CA ILE A 6 -65.14 -2.03 -2.44
C ILE A 6 -63.99 -1.20 -1.87
N ILE A 7 -64.29 -0.17 -1.10
CA ILE A 7 -63.29 0.71 -0.44
C ILE A 7 -62.60 -0.06 0.69
N LEU A 8 -63.29 -0.93 1.39
CA LEU A 8 -62.70 -1.76 2.46
C LEU A 8 -61.81 -2.88 1.92
N LEU A 9 -62.09 -3.39 0.72
CA LEU A 9 -61.31 -4.44 0.04
C LEU A 9 -60.02 -3.89 -0.60
N THR A 10 -60.02 -2.61 -1.05
CA THR A 10 -58.83 -1.95 -1.59
C THR A 10 -57.86 -1.48 -0.50
N MET A 11 -58.30 -1.29 0.72
CA MET A 11 -57.46 -0.90 1.85
C MET A 11 -56.72 -2.09 2.50
N LEU A 12 -57.10 -3.34 2.21
CA LEU A 12 -56.52 -4.56 2.75
C LEU A 12 -55.41 -5.17 1.88
N VAL A 13 -55.22 -4.67 0.65
CA VAL A 13 -54.29 -5.25 -0.33
C VAL A 13 -52.96 -4.45 -0.48
N VAL A 14 -52.88 -3.23 0.08
CA VAL A 14 -51.75 -2.32 -0.16
C VAL A 14 -50.52 -2.49 0.82
N PRO A 15 -50.60 -3.18 1.98
CA PRO A 15 -49.40 -3.27 2.82
C PRO A 15 -48.47 -4.49 2.52
N PHE A 16 -48.64 -5.20 1.40
CA PHE A 16 -47.87 -6.46 1.20
C PHE A 16 -46.77 -6.41 0.13
N LEU A 17 -46.34 -5.24 -0.33
CA LEU A 17 -45.30 -5.08 -1.36
C LEU A 17 -44.09 -4.21 -0.95
N PHE A 18 -43.88 -3.97 0.34
CA PHE A 18 -42.54 -3.59 0.80
C PHE A 18 -41.81 -4.85 1.29
N VAL A 19 -41.41 -5.72 0.39
CA VAL A 19 -40.28 -6.59 0.61
C VAL A 19 -39.08 -5.64 0.57
N ASP A 20 -38.57 -5.28 1.76
CA ASP A 20 -37.23 -4.76 1.87
C ASP A 20 -36.30 -5.74 1.15
N ALA A 21 -35.97 -5.42 -0.08
CA ALA A 21 -34.81 -6.01 -0.73
C ALA A 21 -33.63 -5.61 0.15
N ALA A 22 -33.22 -6.52 1.04
CA ALA A 22 -31.95 -6.41 1.71
C ALA A 22 -30.91 -6.20 0.60
N HIS A 23 -30.50 -4.96 0.40
CA HIS A 23 -29.40 -4.63 -0.49
C HIS A 23 -28.20 -5.31 0.15
N ALA A 24 -27.86 -6.51 -0.38
CA ALA A 24 -26.54 -7.05 -0.19
C ALA A 24 -25.60 -5.90 -0.58
N GLN A 25 -24.82 -5.39 0.36
CA GLN A 25 -23.79 -4.40 0.05
C GLN A 25 -22.89 -5.03 -0.99
N VAL A 26 -23.13 -4.70 -2.26
CA VAL A 26 -22.26 -5.09 -3.36
C VAL A 26 -20.99 -4.30 -3.13
N ASN A 27 -19.92 -5.00 -2.78
CA ASN A 27 -18.64 -4.40 -2.47
C ASN A 27 -17.87 -4.22 -3.79
N GLU A 28 -18.42 -3.36 -4.66
CA GLU A 28 -17.85 -3.04 -5.96
C GLU A 28 -16.65 -2.11 -5.80
N ARG A 29 -15.60 -2.38 -6.57
CA ARG A 29 -14.43 -1.52 -6.70
C ARG A 29 -14.00 -1.44 -8.15
N HIS A 30 -13.36 -0.34 -8.52
CA HIS A 30 -12.76 -0.21 -9.83
C HIS A 30 -11.69 -1.29 -10.02
N LEU A 31 -11.64 -1.86 -11.24
CA LEU A 31 -10.71 -2.93 -11.58
C LEU A 31 -9.26 -2.50 -11.36
N ILE A 32 -8.92 -1.24 -11.70
CA ILE A 32 -7.56 -0.70 -11.53
C ILE A 32 -7.10 -0.68 -10.07
N ASP A 33 -8.02 -0.54 -9.09
CA ASP A 33 -7.69 -0.58 -7.66
C ASP A 33 -7.43 -2.01 -7.14
N LEU A 34 -7.77 -3.03 -7.95
CA LEU A 34 -7.69 -4.43 -7.56
C LEU A 34 -6.51 -5.16 -8.18
N VAL A 35 -5.95 -4.63 -9.27
CA VAL A 35 -4.95 -5.33 -10.08
C VAL A 35 -3.74 -4.45 -10.37
N ASP A 36 -2.62 -5.12 -10.58
CA ASP A 36 -1.42 -4.57 -11.16
C ASP A 36 -1.21 -5.19 -12.55
N ILE A 37 -0.90 -4.36 -13.54
CA ILE A 37 -0.81 -4.80 -14.93
C ILE A 37 0.62 -5.23 -15.22
N GLN A 38 0.80 -6.47 -15.63
CA GLN A 38 2.12 -6.99 -15.98
C GLN A 38 2.71 -6.20 -17.17
N GLY A 39 3.97 -5.76 -17.02
CA GLY A 39 4.66 -4.95 -18.03
C GLY A 39 4.51 -3.43 -17.84
N LEU A 40 3.61 -2.98 -16.94
CA LEU A 40 3.47 -1.58 -16.55
C LEU A 40 4.09 -1.34 -15.16
N ARG A 41 5.38 -1.53 -15.04
CA ARG A 41 6.12 -1.28 -13.79
C ARG A 41 7.09 -0.11 -13.94
N GLU A 42 7.36 0.55 -12.86
CA GLU A 42 8.46 1.50 -12.79
C GLU A 42 9.81 0.77 -12.93
N ASN A 43 10.69 1.34 -13.73
CA ASN A 43 12.04 0.82 -13.92
C ASN A 43 13.05 1.71 -13.22
N GLN A 44 13.86 1.10 -12.35
CA GLN A 44 14.87 1.81 -11.58
C GLN A 44 16.11 2.07 -12.41
N LEU A 45 16.58 3.33 -12.36
CA LEU A 45 17.81 3.76 -12.99
C LEU A 45 18.85 4.14 -11.95
N ILE A 46 20.10 3.84 -12.25
CA ILE A 46 21.24 4.21 -11.45
C ILE A 46 22.32 4.88 -12.30
N GLY A 47 22.98 5.88 -11.74
CA GLY A 47 24.14 6.53 -12.33
C GLY A 47 25.21 6.87 -11.31
N TYR A 48 26.41 7.05 -11.78
CA TYR A 48 27.51 7.62 -11.02
C TYR A 48 27.82 9.00 -11.58
N GLY A 49 27.82 10.02 -10.73
CA GLY A 49 28.04 11.40 -11.12
C GLY A 49 28.91 12.20 -10.17
N LEU A 50 29.11 13.45 -10.53
CA LEU A 50 29.79 14.44 -9.72
C LEU A 50 28.86 15.62 -9.42
N VAL A 51 28.82 16.03 -8.15
CA VAL A 51 28.20 17.28 -7.73
C VAL A 51 29.30 18.31 -7.53
N VAL A 52 29.16 19.45 -8.19
CA VAL A 52 30.12 20.56 -8.17
C VAL A 52 29.49 21.80 -7.50
N GLY A 53 30.32 22.80 -7.17
CA GLY A 53 29.84 24.05 -6.56
C GLY A 53 29.58 23.98 -5.05
N LEU A 54 30.09 22.94 -4.37
CA LEU A 54 29.99 22.82 -2.92
C LEU A 54 30.93 23.80 -2.21
N ASP A 55 30.43 24.49 -1.17
CA ASP A 55 31.23 25.43 -0.40
C ASP A 55 32.05 24.75 0.69
N GLY A 56 33.14 24.09 0.30
CA GLY A 56 34.06 23.41 1.20
C GLY A 56 33.47 22.14 1.87
N THR A 57 32.26 21.72 1.51
CA THR A 57 31.56 20.58 2.09
C THR A 57 31.64 19.29 1.29
N GLY A 58 32.34 19.32 0.14
CA GLY A 58 32.57 18.18 -0.73
C GLY A 58 33.54 17.16 -0.15
N ASP A 59 33.93 16.20 -1.00
CA ASP A 59 34.84 15.12 -0.63
C ASP A 59 36.21 15.64 -0.27
N ARG A 60 36.91 14.92 0.62
CA ARG A 60 38.29 15.22 0.98
C ARG A 60 39.26 14.53 0.03
N ASN A 61 40.50 15.01 0.00
CA ASN A 61 41.56 14.47 -0.87
C ASN A 61 41.87 12.97 -0.66
N GLN A 62 41.38 12.36 0.39
CA GLN A 62 41.56 10.93 0.67
C GLN A 62 40.68 10.03 -0.22
N VAL A 63 39.63 10.61 -0.86
CA VAL A 63 38.71 9.88 -1.75
C VAL A 63 39.29 9.89 -3.16
N LYS A 64 40.18 8.91 -3.45
CA LYS A 64 40.92 8.84 -4.71
C LYS A 64 40.04 8.75 -5.97
N PHE A 65 38.89 8.07 -5.88
CA PHE A 65 37.99 7.91 -7.03
C PHE A 65 37.34 9.24 -7.44
N THR A 66 37.07 10.16 -6.50
CA THR A 66 36.56 11.48 -6.83
C THR A 66 37.59 12.31 -7.60
N SER A 67 38.87 12.30 -7.16
CA SER A 67 39.96 12.96 -7.87
C SER A 67 40.13 12.42 -9.29
N GLN A 68 40.10 11.10 -9.44
CA GLN A 68 40.22 10.46 -10.76
C GLN A 68 39.04 10.82 -11.67
N SER A 69 37.83 10.85 -11.15
CA SER A 69 36.63 11.21 -11.91
C SER A 69 36.66 12.65 -12.37
N VAL A 70 37.10 13.59 -11.53
CA VAL A 70 37.31 15.00 -11.94
C VAL A 70 38.38 15.11 -13.00
N THR A 71 39.51 14.39 -12.86
CA THR A 71 40.58 14.39 -13.89
C THR A 71 40.07 13.86 -15.23
N ASN A 72 39.27 12.76 -15.20
CA ASN A 72 38.67 12.19 -16.41
C ASN A 72 37.68 13.17 -17.06
N MET A 73 36.84 13.85 -16.28
CA MET A 73 35.91 14.86 -16.74
C MET A 73 36.64 16.02 -17.40
N LEU A 74 37.72 16.54 -16.78
CA LEU A 74 38.52 17.61 -17.34
C LEU A 74 39.20 17.22 -18.66
N ARG A 75 39.68 15.97 -18.76
CA ARG A 75 40.19 15.39 -20.00
C ARG A 75 39.13 15.36 -21.12
N GLN A 76 37.90 15.02 -20.81
CA GLN A 76 36.79 15.05 -21.78
C GLN A 76 36.53 16.51 -22.30
N PHE A 77 36.74 17.51 -21.45
CA PHE A 77 36.67 18.92 -21.85
C PHE A 77 37.94 19.45 -22.55
N GLY A 78 38.90 18.56 -22.87
CA GLY A 78 40.14 18.90 -23.55
C GLY A 78 41.24 19.48 -22.66
N LEU A 79 41.04 19.44 -21.32
CA LEU A 79 42.05 19.90 -20.36
C LEU A 79 42.91 18.72 -19.90
N GLN A 80 44.22 18.78 -20.13
CA GLN A 80 45.16 17.79 -19.63
C GLN A 80 45.84 18.28 -18.35
N LEU A 81 45.56 17.62 -17.24
CA LEU A 81 46.29 17.87 -16.01
C LEU A 81 47.59 17.04 -16.01
N PRO A 82 48.71 17.60 -15.55
CA PRO A 82 49.93 16.83 -15.30
C PRO A 82 49.67 15.72 -14.24
N ASP A 83 50.29 14.55 -14.38
CA ASP A 83 50.06 13.37 -13.56
C ASP A 83 50.38 13.55 -12.05
N ASN A 84 51.10 14.59 -11.69
CA ASN A 84 51.50 14.93 -10.31
C ASN A 84 50.60 15.95 -9.62
N ILE A 85 49.52 16.43 -10.26
CA ILE A 85 48.60 17.38 -9.67
C ILE A 85 47.34 16.63 -9.18
N ASP A 86 47.20 16.57 -7.86
CA ASP A 86 45.98 16.10 -7.22
C ASP A 86 45.02 17.27 -6.97
N PRO A 87 43.88 17.35 -7.68
CA PRO A 87 42.95 18.49 -7.51
C PRO A 87 42.39 18.51 -6.10
N LYS A 88 42.41 19.68 -5.45
CA LYS A 88 41.81 19.87 -4.13
C LYS A 88 40.30 19.90 -4.26
N LEU A 89 39.61 18.83 -3.85
CA LEU A 89 38.22 18.54 -4.20
C LEU A 89 37.15 19.00 -3.18
N ARG A 90 37.46 19.92 -2.25
CA ARG A 90 36.47 20.35 -1.25
C ARG A 90 35.17 20.90 -1.81
N ASN A 91 35.13 21.25 -3.07
CA ASN A 91 33.95 21.79 -3.77
C ASN A 91 33.28 20.80 -4.70
N VAL A 92 33.72 19.53 -4.67
CA VAL A 92 33.18 18.44 -5.50
C VAL A 92 32.89 17.21 -4.64
N ALA A 93 31.84 16.49 -4.96
CA ALA A 93 31.51 15.22 -4.33
C ALA A 93 31.16 14.18 -5.38
N ALA A 94 31.63 12.95 -5.20
CA ALA A 94 31.15 11.80 -5.96
C ALA A 94 29.82 11.33 -5.41
N VAL A 95 28.87 11.07 -6.31
CA VAL A 95 27.48 10.77 -5.96
C VAL A 95 26.94 9.59 -6.71
N SER A 96 26.07 8.83 -6.04
CA SER A 96 25.12 7.91 -6.66
C SER A 96 23.86 8.67 -7.02
N VAL A 97 23.38 8.45 -8.23
CA VAL A 97 22.20 9.11 -8.79
C VAL A 97 21.15 8.05 -9.06
N HIS A 98 19.96 8.24 -8.53
CA HIS A 98 18.85 7.31 -8.65
C HIS A 98 17.63 8.01 -9.24
N ALA A 99 16.97 7.36 -10.17
CA ALA A 99 15.70 7.80 -10.74
C ALA A 99 14.81 6.59 -11.01
N SER A 100 13.51 6.84 -11.18
CA SER A 100 12.54 5.83 -11.58
C SER A 100 11.84 6.30 -12.85
N ILE A 101 11.89 5.50 -13.93
CA ILE A 101 11.13 5.76 -15.14
C ILE A 101 9.73 5.17 -14.98
N PRO A 102 8.66 5.98 -15.09
CA PRO A 102 7.30 5.48 -15.17
C PRO A 102 7.12 4.53 -16.36
N PRO A 103 6.19 3.59 -16.30
CA PRO A 103 5.88 2.74 -17.44
C PRO A 103 5.44 3.58 -18.64
N LEU A 104 5.85 3.17 -19.83
CA LEU A 104 5.51 3.82 -21.11
C LEU A 104 5.93 5.31 -21.21
N ALA A 105 6.83 5.77 -20.36
CA ALA A 105 7.34 7.12 -20.47
C ALA A 105 8.26 7.25 -21.70
N GLY A 106 7.96 8.21 -22.55
CA GLY A 106 8.68 8.43 -23.82
C GLY A 106 9.84 9.41 -23.74
N PRO A 107 10.69 9.46 -24.79
CA PRO A 107 11.80 10.39 -24.89
C PRO A 107 11.38 11.86 -24.75
N GLY A 108 12.21 12.65 -24.08
CA GLY A 108 11.96 14.07 -23.81
C GLY A 108 11.13 14.35 -22.55
N GLN A 109 10.55 13.36 -21.92
CA GLN A 109 9.88 13.54 -20.62
C GLN A 109 10.92 13.68 -19.50
N THR A 110 10.56 14.44 -18.46
CA THR A 110 11.43 14.67 -17.30
C THR A 110 10.99 13.85 -16.11
N ILE A 111 11.97 13.32 -15.36
CA ILE A 111 11.76 12.54 -14.15
C ILE A 111 12.57 13.12 -13.00
N ASP A 112 12.10 12.89 -11.78
CA ASP A 112 12.77 13.30 -10.56
C ASP A 112 14.01 12.45 -10.30
N VAL A 113 15.04 13.09 -9.76
CA VAL A 113 16.31 12.45 -9.45
C VAL A 113 16.63 12.60 -7.98
N THR A 114 17.09 11.50 -7.38
CA THR A 114 17.66 11.49 -6.03
C THR A 114 19.16 11.29 -6.13
N VAL A 115 19.92 12.18 -5.46
CA VAL A 115 21.37 12.22 -5.48
C VAL A 115 21.89 12.00 -4.07
N SER A 116 22.78 11.01 -3.88
CA SER A 116 23.33 10.66 -2.58
C SER A 116 24.86 10.58 -2.65
N SER A 117 25.56 11.18 -1.68
CA SER A 117 27.02 11.13 -1.60
C SER A 117 27.52 9.71 -1.40
N ILE A 118 28.52 9.29 -2.16
CA ILE A 118 29.25 8.02 -1.99
C ILE A 118 30.52 8.23 -1.16
N GLY A 119 31.09 9.44 -1.24
CA GLY A 119 32.33 9.81 -0.57
C GLY A 119 32.11 10.27 0.88
N ASP A 120 33.00 11.14 1.34
CA ASP A 120 32.99 11.69 2.69
C ASP A 120 32.49 13.15 2.75
N ALA A 121 31.71 13.57 1.74
CA ALA A 121 31.12 14.91 1.69
C ALA A 121 30.20 15.14 2.88
N LYS A 122 30.37 16.31 3.52
CA LYS A 122 29.57 16.69 4.70
C LYS A 122 28.17 17.18 4.33
N SER A 123 28.01 17.78 3.16
CA SER A 123 26.74 18.29 2.65
C SER A 123 26.81 18.47 1.15
N LEU A 124 25.69 18.20 0.45
CA LEU A 124 25.50 18.47 -0.97
C LEU A 124 24.74 19.78 -1.23
N ARG A 125 24.46 20.56 -0.18
CA ARG A 125 23.67 21.79 -0.31
C ARG A 125 24.38 22.83 -1.17
N GLY A 126 23.60 23.43 -2.10
CA GLY A 126 24.10 24.44 -3.04
C GLY A 126 24.87 23.86 -4.23
N GLY A 127 25.06 22.54 -4.26
CA GLY A 127 25.73 21.89 -5.37
C GLY A 127 24.85 21.69 -6.60
N SER A 128 25.50 21.49 -7.75
CA SER A 128 24.87 21.14 -9.01
C SER A 128 25.42 19.81 -9.51
N LEU A 129 24.54 18.91 -9.94
CA LEU A 129 24.90 17.65 -10.57
C LEU A 129 25.37 17.92 -12.00
N VAL A 130 26.56 17.45 -12.33
CA VAL A 130 27.07 17.44 -13.69
C VAL A 130 26.35 16.39 -14.51
N MET A 131 26.22 16.60 -15.81
CA MET A 131 25.59 15.68 -16.75
C MET A 131 26.01 14.24 -16.48
N THR A 132 25.05 13.39 -16.14
CA THR A 132 25.24 12.02 -15.62
C THR A 132 24.32 11.07 -16.36
N PRO A 133 24.84 10.07 -17.08
CA PRO A 133 24.02 9.03 -17.69
C PRO A 133 23.44 8.10 -16.63
N LEU A 134 22.16 7.80 -16.76
CA LEU A 134 21.44 6.85 -15.91
C LEU A 134 21.18 5.57 -16.67
N ARG A 135 21.52 4.43 -16.06
CA ARG A 135 21.44 3.10 -16.65
C ARG A 135 20.42 2.25 -15.93
N ALA A 136 19.72 1.41 -16.68
CA ALA A 136 18.91 0.34 -16.11
C ALA A 136 19.76 -0.92 -15.83
N ILE A 137 19.09 -1.97 -15.37
CA ILE A 137 19.76 -3.25 -15.00
C ILE A 137 20.45 -3.94 -16.18
N ASP A 138 20.01 -3.69 -17.40
CA ASP A 138 20.61 -4.19 -18.65
C ASP A 138 21.89 -3.45 -19.04
N GLY A 139 22.25 -2.37 -18.33
CA GLY A 139 23.42 -1.53 -18.57
C GLY A 139 23.21 -0.47 -19.64
N GLN A 140 22.07 -0.39 -20.32
CA GLN A 140 21.77 0.64 -21.31
C GLN A 140 21.44 1.98 -20.63
N ILE A 141 21.70 3.10 -21.35
CA ILE A 141 21.43 4.44 -20.86
C ILE A 141 20.02 4.83 -21.34
N TYR A 142 19.12 5.09 -20.40
CA TYR A 142 17.75 5.49 -20.70
C TYR A 142 17.45 6.95 -20.38
N ALA A 143 18.24 7.57 -19.51
CA ALA A 143 18.05 8.98 -19.16
C ALA A 143 19.37 9.67 -18.87
N VAL A 144 19.35 10.99 -18.94
CA VAL A 144 20.49 11.84 -18.59
C VAL A 144 20.06 12.83 -17.52
N ALA A 145 20.77 12.81 -16.39
CA ALA A 145 20.49 13.66 -15.23
C ALA A 145 21.44 14.85 -15.14
N GLN A 146 20.90 16.04 -14.84
CA GLN A 146 21.65 17.25 -14.57
C GLN A 146 20.79 18.24 -13.77
N GLY A 147 21.41 19.08 -12.95
CA GLY A 147 20.70 20.21 -12.33
C GLY A 147 21.12 20.51 -10.90
N ASN A 148 20.47 21.52 -10.34
CA ASN A 148 20.76 22.01 -8.99
C ASN A 148 20.05 21.15 -7.93
N LEU A 149 20.77 20.79 -6.88
CA LEU A 149 20.25 19.97 -5.81
C LEU A 149 19.42 20.78 -4.81
N VAL A 150 18.24 20.25 -4.48
CA VAL A 150 17.44 20.69 -3.35
C VAL A 150 17.72 19.73 -2.17
N VAL A 151 18.40 20.25 -1.15
CA VAL A 151 18.79 19.48 0.05
C VAL A 151 18.00 19.99 1.24
N ALA A 152 17.21 19.12 1.87
CA ALA A 152 16.38 19.47 3.03
C ALA A 152 17.16 19.46 4.37
N GLY A 153 18.34 18.87 4.40
CA GLY A 153 19.16 18.74 5.62
C GLY A 153 20.09 19.94 5.85
N VAL A 154 20.31 20.25 7.13
CA VAL A 154 21.30 21.25 7.57
C VAL A 154 22.22 20.63 8.60
N LYS A 155 23.52 20.79 8.42
CA LYS A 155 24.55 20.45 9.39
C LYS A 155 25.28 21.73 9.81
N ALA A 156 25.26 22.05 11.08
CA ALA A 156 26.03 23.14 11.65
C ALA A 156 27.09 22.56 12.59
N GLU A 157 28.38 22.94 12.37
CA GLU A 157 29.50 22.57 13.26
C GLU A 157 29.99 23.83 14.01
N GLY A 158 29.95 23.78 15.34
CA GLY A 158 30.52 24.83 16.17
C GLY A 158 32.03 24.68 16.30
N ARG A 159 32.75 25.80 16.58
CA ARG A 159 34.20 25.80 16.83
C ARG A 159 34.61 24.93 18.02
N SER A 160 33.68 24.64 18.94
CA SER A 160 33.85 23.78 20.12
C SER A 160 33.74 22.28 19.83
N GLY A 161 33.54 21.87 18.56
CA GLY A 161 33.33 20.47 18.18
C GLY A 161 31.90 19.98 18.37
N SER A 162 30.97 20.83 18.83
CA SER A 162 29.53 20.50 18.84
C SER A 162 28.97 20.55 17.44
N SER A 163 28.21 19.53 17.02
CA SER A 163 27.52 19.51 15.73
C SER A 163 26.04 19.23 15.91
N ILE A 164 25.22 20.02 15.25
CA ILE A 164 23.77 19.78 15.13
C ILE A 164 23.49 19.39 13.68
N THR A 165 22.92 18.21 13.50
CA THR A 165 22.47 17.74 12.18
C THR A 165 20.95 17.62 12.22
N VAL A 166 20.26 18.34 11.34
CA VAL A 166 18.82 18.24 11.15
C VAL A 166 18.60 17.66 9.76
N ASN A 167 17.95 16.50 9.67
CA ASN A 167 17.80 15.69 8.45
C ASN A 167 19.16 15.27 7.84
N VAL A 168 19.12 14.65 6.67
CA VAL A 168 20.32 14.12 5.98
C VAL A 168 20.84 15.11 4.97
N PRO A 169 21.95 15.85 5.22
CA PRO A 169 22.47 16.85 4.30
C PRO A 169 23.25 16.25 3.11
N THR A 170 23.54 14.94 3.13
CA THR A 170 24.32 14.23 2.10
C THR A 170 23.45 13.60 1.02
N THR A 171 22.12 13.85 1.08
CA THR A 171 21.17 13.43 0.06
C THR A 171 20.34 14.65 -0.38
N GLY A 172 20.13 14.79 -1.68
CA GLY A 172 19.30 15.82 -2.27
C GLY A 172 18.43 15.29 -3.41
N ARG A 173 17.45 16.08 -3.83
CA ARG A 173 16.60 15.82 -5.00
C ARG A 173 16.78 16.89 -6.03
N ILE A 174 16.59 16.51 -7.28
CA ILE A 174 16.51 17.43 -8.43
C ILE A 174 15.16 17.15 -9.09
N PRO A 175 14.11 17.97 -8.82
CA PRO A 175 12.80 17.81 -9.47
C PRO A 175 12.92 17.96 -10.97
N GLY A 176 12.40 17.01 -11.76
CA GLY A 176 12.54 16.97 -13.20
C GLY A 176 14.00 16.97 -13.68
N GLY A 177 14.92 16.47 -12.84
CA GLY A 177 16.37 16.58 -13.05
C GLY A 177 16.96 15.62 -14.05
N ALA A 178 16.22 14.67 -14.58
CA ALA A 178 16.66 13.83 -15.69
C ALA A 178 15.67 13.86 -16.84
N ILE A 179 16.21 13.80 -18.05
CA ILE A 179 15.45 13.72 -19.30
C ILE A 179 15.59 12.29 -19.81
N ILE A 180 14.47 11.66 -20.18
CA ILE A 180 14.44 10.35 -20.81
C ILE A 180 14.94 10.50 -22.25
N GLU A 181 15.94 9.72 -22.62
CA GLU A 181 16.53 9.71 -23.98
C GLU A 181 15.98 8.56 -24.82
N GLU A 182 15.69 7.43 -24.17
CA GLU A 182 15.21 6.23 -24.85
C GLU A 182 14.07 5.57 -24.01
N GLU A 183 13.08 5.06 -24.72
CA GLU A 183 11.97 4.31 -24.09
C GLU A 183 12.43 2.91 -23.67
N ILE A 184 12.03 2.47 -22.49
CA ILE A 184 12.28 1.10 -22.05
C ILE A 184 11.30 0.15 -22.75
N PRO A 185 11.78 -0.86 -23.48
CA PRO A 185 10.91 -1.82 -24.14
C PRO A 185 9.97 -2.51 -23.13
N SER A 186 8.68 -2.53 -23.42
CA SER A 186 7.68 -3.18 -22.59
C SER A 186 6.94 -4.25 -23.37
N ASP A 187 6.85 -5.44 -22.79
CA ASP A 187 6.06 -6.55 -23.32
C ASP A 187 4.56 -6.21 -23.39
N PHE A 188 4.13 -5.22 -22.60
CA PHE A 188 2.74 -4.74 -22.61
C PHE A 188 2.25 -4.35 -24.01
N ILE A 189 3.11 -3.76 -24.84
CA ILE A 189 2.73 -3.30 -26.19
C ILE A 189 2.71 -4.45 -27.18
N THR A 190 3.62 -5.41 -27.06
CA THR A 190 3.89 -6.43 -28.07
C THR A 190 3.11 -7.75 -27.88
N GLN A 191 2.74 -8.06 -26.65
CA GLN A 191 2.05 -9.30 -26.31
C GLN A 191 0.57 -9.25 -26.72
N PRO A 192 -0.01 -10.34 -27.26
CA PRO A 192 -1.44 -10.41 -27.61
C PRO A 192 -2.36 -10.47 -26.37
N LYS A 193 -1.80 -10.66 -25.20
CA LYS A 193 -2.51 -10.76 -23.93
C LYS A 193 -1.95 -9.75 -22.94
N VAL A 194 -2.83 -9.19 -22.14
CA VAL A 194 -2.50 -8.41 -20.95
C VAL A 194 -2.76 -9.29 -19.73
N THR A 195 -1.80 -9.35 -18.83
CA THR A 195 -1.92 -10.10 -17.59
C THR A 195 -2.21 -9.14 -16.44
N LEU A 196 -3.36 -9.35 -15.79
CA LEU A 196 -3.79 -8.63 -14.60
C LEU A 196 -3.40 -9.44 -13.36
N ASN A 197 -2.52 -8.91 -12.52
CA ASN A 197 -2.11 -9.52 -11.26
C ASN A 197 -2.93 -8.91 -10.13
N LEU A 198 -3.70 -9.72 -9.41
CA LEU A 198 -4.51 -9.24 -8.30
C LEU A 198 -3.60 -8.82 -7.13
N LEU A 199 -3.76 -7.61 -6.63
CA LEU A 199 -3.07 -7.09 -5.44
C LEU A 199 -3.41 -7.93 -4.19
N ARG A 200 -4.61 -8.51 -4.15
CA ARG A 200 -5.06 -9.43 -3.10
C ARG A 200 -5.58 -10.71 -3.72
N PRO A 201 -4.82 -11.80 -3.69
CA PRO A 201 -5.21 -13.08 -4.29
C PRO A 201 -6.53 -13.61 -3.73
N ASN A 202 -7.52 -13.83 -4.61
CA ASN A 202 -8.83 -14.37 -4.26
C ASN A 202 -9.48 -15.02 -5.49
N PHE A 203 -9.87 -16.29 -5.40
CA PHE A 203 -10.48 -17.02 -6.52
C PHE A 203 -11.81 -16.42 -6.98
N THR A 204 -12.65 -15.96 -6.04
CA THR A 204 -13.93 -15.35 -6.37
C THR A 204 -13.74 -14.03 -7.11
N THR A 205 -12.82 -13.18 -6.62
CA THR A 205 -12.49 -11.91 -7.28
C THR A 205 -11.91 -12.16 -8.68
N ALA A 206 -10.96 -13.10 -8.82
CA ALA A 206 -10.38 -13.43 -10.12
C ALA A 206 -11.45 -13.90 -11.12
N ARG A 207 -12.38 -14.77 -10.69
CA ARG A 207 -13.51 -15.22 -11.52
C ARG A 207 -14.47 -14.07 -11.85
N ASN A 208 -14.77 -13.20 -10.90
CA ASN A 208 -15.68 -12.07 -11.13
C ASN A 208 -15.06 -11.07 -12.12
N ILE A 209 -13.75 -10.82 -12.05
CA ILE A 209 -13.01 -10.01 -13.03
C ILE A 209 -13.14 -10.62 -14.42
N SER A 210 -12.83 -11.92 -14.56
CA SER A 210 -12.92 -12.60 -15.87
C SER A 210 -14.33 -12.51 -16.44
N ARG A 211 -15.35 -12.80 -15.63
CA ARG A 211 -16.74 -12.73 -16.07
C ARG A 211 -17.17 -11.32 -16.48
N GLN A 212 -16.81 -10.30 -15.70
CA GLN A 212 -17.16 -8.92 -15.98
C GLN A 212 -16.52 -8.42 -17.29
N ILE A 213 -15.27 -8.83 -17.56
CA ILE A 213 -14.59 -8.51 -18.82
C ILE A 213 -15.29 -9.23 -19.99
N ASP A 214 -15.65 -10.51 -19.83
CA ASP A 214 -16.35 -11.27 -20.87
C ASP A 214 -17.75 -10.72 -21.17
N GLU A 215 -18.44 -10.16 -20.16
CA GLU A 215 -19.74 -9.50 -20.35
C GLU A 215 -19.65 -8.23 -21.20
N VAL A 216 -18.56 -7.47 -21.09
CA VAL A 216 -18.36 -6.19 -21.81
C VAL A 216 -17.72 -6.41 -23.18
N PHE A 217 -16.69 -7.24 -23.28
CA PHE A 217 -15.88 -7.40 -24.49
C PHE A 217 -16.20 -8.66 -25.30
N GLY A 218 -17.02 -9.54 -24.76
CA GLY A 218 -17.39 -10.79 -25.39
C GLY A 218 -16.79 -12.02 -24.72
N PRO A 219 -17.37 -13.21 -24.96
CA PRO A 219 -16.94 -14.44 -24.33
C PRO A 219 -15.50 -14.81 -24.70
N ASP A 220 -14.79 -15.49 -23.77
CA ASP A 220 -13.42 -15.96 -23.93
C ASP A 220 -12.37 -14.82 -24.07
N THR A 221 -12.74 -13.57 -23.76
CA THR A 221 -11.81 -12.44 -23.77
C THR A 221 -10.90 -12.48 -22.54
N ALA A 222 -11.40 -12.93 -21.39
CA ALA A 222 -10.62 -13.01 -20.15
C ALA A 222 -10.65 -14.42 -19.55
N MET A 223 -9.52 -14.84 -19.00
CA MET A 223 -9.38 -16.13 -18.34
C MET A 223 -8.69 -16.00 -16.98
N ALA A 224 -9.34 -16.43 -15.92
CA ALA A 224 -8.74 -16.54 -14.60
C ALA A 224 -7.80 -17.76 -14.53
N ILE A 225 -6.49 -17.53 -14.56
CA ILE A 225 -5.47 -18.59 -14.54
C ILE A 225 -5.22 -19.08 -13.12
N SER A 226 -5.33 -18.20 -12.13
CA SER A 226 -5.15 -18.51 -10.71
C SER A 226 -5.95 -17.55 -9.83
N ASN A 227 -5.84 -17.70 -8.53
CA ASN A 227 -6.41 -16.75 -7.55
C ASN A 227 -5.77 -15.35 -7.59
N ALA A 228 -4.61 -15.22 -8.26
CA ALA A 228 -3.82 -13.99 -8.31
C ALA A 228 -3.64 -13.44 -9.71
N ARG A 229 -4.09 -14.17 -10.77
CA ARG A 229 -3.79 -13.80 -12.15
C ARG A 229 -4.98 -14.02 -13.07
N VAL A 230 -5.28 -13.01 -13.86
CA VAL A 230 -6.26 -13.05 -14.95
C VAL A 230 -5.55 -12.63 -16.24
N GLU A 231 -5.60 -13.46 -17.28
CA GLU A 231 -5.14 -13.12 -18.63
C GLU A 231 -6.30 -12.58 -19.45
N VAL A 232 -6.06 -11.50 -20.18
CA VAL A 232 -7.05 -10.82 -21.00
C VAL A 232 -6.49 -10.66 -22.41
N PHE A 233 -7.22 -11.10 -23.44
CA PHE A 233 -6.87 -10.83 -24.82
C PHE A 233 -7.09 -9.36 -25.12
N ALA A 234 -6.05 -8.69 -25.60
CA ALA A 234 -6.06 -7.26 -25.89
C ALA A 234 -5.71 -6.98 -27.34
N PRO A 235 -6.23 -5.92 -27.96
CA PRO A 235 -5.85 -5.51 -29.29
C PRO A 235 -4.34 -5.30 -29.42
N GLN A 236 -3.76 -5.66 -30.56
CA GLN A 236 -2.33 -5.46 -30.83
C GLN A 236 -2.04 -4.07 -31.39
N ASP A 237 -3.03 -3.41 -31.93
CA ASP A 237 -2.94 -2.02 -32.35
C ASP A 237 -2.86 -1.11 -31.12
N PHE A 238 -1.90 -0.19 -31.11
CA PHE A 238 -1.60 0.64 -29.93
C PHE A 238 -2.78 1.54 -29.56
N GLU A 239 -3.42 2.19 -30.54
CA GLU A 239 -4.54 3.09 -30.26
C GLU A 239 -5.74 2.31 -29.70
N GLN A 240 -6.07 1.18 -30.31
CA GLN A 240 -7.14 0.32 -29.82
C GLN A 240 -6.83 -0.26 -28.45
N ARG A 241 -5.55 -0.54 -28.17
CA ARG A 241 -5.13 -1.03 -26.84
C ARG A 241 -5.30 0.04 -25.77
N VAL A 242 -4.96 1.29 -26.05
CA VAL A 242 -5.18 2.41 -25.09
C VAL A 242 -6.67 2.56 -24.80
N ILE A 243 -7.54 2.51 -25.81
CA ILE A 243 -8.99 2.56 -25.64
C ILE A 243 -9.48 1.37 -24.80
N PHE A 244 -8.99 0.17 -25.11
CA PHE A 244 -9.34 -1.05 -24.37
C PHE A 244 -8.94 -0.95 -22.89
N MET A 245 -7.74 -0.45 -22.59
CA MET A 245 -7.27 -0.25 -21.22
C MET A 245 -8.08 0.79 -20.47
N SER A 246 -8.44 1.90 -21.13
CA SER A 246 -9.31 2.92 -20.52
C SER A 246 -10.68 2.34 -20.14
N MET A 247 -11.26 1.47 -20.97
CA MET A 247 -12.52 0.79 -20.64
C MET A 247 -12.35 -0.20 -19.47
N LEU A 248 -11.18 -0.87 -19.37
CA LEU A 248 -10.87 -1.74 -18.23
C LEU A 248 -10.70 -0.94 -16.92
N GLU A 249 -10.08 0.23 -16.97
CA GLU A 249 -9.89 1.10 -15.80
C GLU A 249 -11.20 1.59 -15.21
N ASP A 250 -12.17 1.94 -16.06
CA ASP A 250 -13.49 2.41 -15.65
C ASP A 250 -14.42 1.29 -15.15
N MET A 251 -14.04 0.03 -15.37
CA MET A 251 -14.86 -1.12 -15.01
C MET A 251 -14.92 -1.34 -13.50
N THR A 252 -16.13 -1.61 -12.97
CA THR A 252 -16.33 -2.00 -11.56
C THR A 252 -16.54 -3.49 -11.44
N VAL A 253 -15.98 -4.09 -10.39
CA VAL A 253 -16.03 -5.52 -10.11
C VAL A 253 -16.43 -5.77 -8.66
N ASP A 254 -17.32 -6.76 -8.47
CA ASP A 254 -17.64 -7.25 -7.13
C ASP A 254 -16.49 -8.09 -6.57
N ILE A 255 -15.95 -7.64 -5.44
CA ILE A 255 -14.86 -8.32 -4.76
C ILE A 255 -15.39 -9.48 -3.91
N GLY A 256 -14.79 -10.65 -4.07
CA GLY A 256 -15.07 -11.79 -3.21
C GLY A 256 -14.77 -11.48 -1.74
N ARG A 257 -15.43 -12.20 -0.84
CA ARG A 257 -15.23 -12.06 0.60
C ARG A 257 -13.74 -12.14 0.94
N GLN A 258 -13.21 -11.08 1.50
CA GLN A 258 -11.85 -11.02 2.00
C GLN A 258 -11.78 -11.59 3.41
N ARG A 259 -10.64 -12.20 3.75
CA ARG A 259 -10.39 -12.60 5.13
C ARG A 259 -10.31 -11.36 6.01
N ALA A 260 -11.01 -11.40 7.12
CA ALA A 260 -10.91 -10.36 8.12
C ALA A 260 -9.46 -10.26 8.63
N ARG A 261 -8.99 -9.04 8.91
CA ARG A 261 -7.61 -8.79 9.36
C ARG A 261 -7.59 -7.90 10.58
N VAL A 262 -6.67 -8.21 11.47
CA VAL A 262 -6.27 -7.33 12.56
C VAL A 262 -4.81 -6.98 12.34
N VAL A 263 -4.54 -5.69 12.15
CA VAL A 263 -3.18 -5.17 11.98
C VAL A 263 -2.74 -4.51 13.27
N PHE A 264 -1.59 -4.90 13.76
CA PHE A 264 -1.04 -4.42 15.00
C PHE A 264 0.36 -3.85 14.77
N ASN A 265 0.61 -2.62 15.24
CA ASN A 265 1.93 -1.99 15.25
C ASN A 265 2.55 -2.12 16.64
N SER A 266 3.57 -2.98 16.76
CA SER A 266 4.24 -3.26 18.04
C SER A 266 5.01 -2.06 18.61
N ARG A 267 5.43 -1.11 17.77
CA ARG A 267 6.18 0.07 18.20
C ARG A 267 5.28 1.17 18.76
N SER A 268 4.11 1.38 18.16
CA SER A 268 3.18 2.46 18.54
C SER A 268 2.02 1.98 19.41
N GLY A 269 1.84 0.66 19.57
CA GLY A 269 0.68 0.07 20.25
C GLY A 269 -0.65 0.25 19.51
N THR A 270 -0.61 0.64 18.24
CA THR A 270 -1.82 0.89 17.45
C THR A 270 -2.40 -0.42 16.93
N VAL A 271 -3.69 -0.64 17.18
CA VAL A 271 -4.45 -1.78 16.66
C VAL A 271 -5.47 -1.29 15.64
N VAL A 272 -5.47 -1.86 14.45
CA VAL A 272 -6.47 -1.61 13.40
C VAL A 272 -7.26 -2.88 13.16
N VAL A 273 -8.56 -2.80 13.40
CA VAL A 273 -9.49 -3.90 13.22
C VAL A 273 -10.20 -3.76 11.88
N GLY A 274 -10.09 -4.76 11.02
CA GLY A 274 -10.82 -4.81 9.74
C GLY A 274 -12.28 -5.23 9.93
N ASN A 275 -13.12 -4.88 8.96
CA ASN A 275 -14.53 -5.28 8.96
C ASN A 275 -14.68 -6.81 8.96
N GLY A 276 -15.65 -7.31 9.71
CA GLY A 276 -15.99 -8.73 9.74
C GLY A 276 -15.08 -9.61 10.61
N VAL A 277 -14.24 -9.01 11.45
CA VAL A 277 -13.49 -9.74 12.48
C VAL A 277 -14.46 -10.22 13.56
N ARG A 278 -14.51 -11.54 13.74
CA ARG A 278 -15.38 -12.18 14.76
C ARG A 278 -14.54 -13.01 15.72
N ILE A 279 -15.04 -13.11 16.92
CA ILE A 279 -14.42 -13.94 17.96
C ILE A 279 -15.40 -15.04 18.35
N GLY A 280 -14.91 -16.27 18.31
CA GLY A 280 -15.61 -17.45 18.81
C GLY A 280 -15.49 -17.59 20.33
N ARG A 281 -16.12 -18.63 20.88
CA ARG A 281 -16.05 -18.93 22.33
C ARG A 281 -14.61 -19.17 22.77
N ALA A 282 -14.14 -18.37 23.69
CA ALA A 282 -12.81 -18.53 24.27
C ALA A 282 -12.72 -17.93 25.67
N ALA A 283 -11.82 -18.47 26.45
CA ALA A 283 -11.38 -17.89 27.71
C ALA A 283 -9.88 -17.67 27.66
N VAL A 284 -9.46 -16.43 27.83
CA VAL A 284 -8.04 -16.04 27.83
C VAL A 284 -7.73 -15.33 29.14
N SER A 285 -6.64 -15.73 29.77
CA SER A 285 -6.10 -15.06 30.97
C SER A 285 -4.69 -14.60 30.67
N HIS A 286 -4.42 -13.31 30.87
CA HIS A 286 -3.09 -12.72 30.73
C HIS A 286 -2.80 -11.81 31.93
N GLY A 287 -1.79 -12.16 32.75
CA GLY A 287 -1.48 -11.46 33.99
C GLY A 287 -2.65 -11.52 34.97
N ASN A 288 -3.16 -10.36 35.36
CA ASN A 288 -4.36 -10.22 36.21
C ASN A 288 -5.66 -9.96 35.42
N LEU A 289 -5.58 -10.01 34.08
CA LEU A 289 -6.72 -9.87 33.17
C LEU A 289 -7.19 -11.26 32.72
N THR A 290 -8.46 -11.53 32.89
CA THR A 290 -9.10 -12.75 32.36
C THR A 290 -10.25 -12.36 31.45
N VAL A 291 -10.22 -12.80 30.20
CA VAL A 291 -11.25 -12.58 29.18
C VAL A 291 -11.91 -13.90 28.85
N THR A 292 -13.23 -13.99 29.04
CA THR A 292 -14.02 -15.20 28.74
C THR A 292 -15.16 -14.84 27.80
N ILE A 293 -15.35 -15.60 26.73
CA ILE A 293 -16.37 -15.38 25.70
C ILE A 293 -17.35 -16.55 25.74
N ALA A 294 -18.64 -16.31 26.05
CA ALA A 294 -19.70 -17.30 26.07
C ALA A 294 -20.93 -16.85 25.30
N GLU A 295 -21.67 -17.82 24.81
CA GLU A 295 -22.89 -17.61 24.04
C GLU A 295 -24.12 -17.70 24.96
N SER A 296 -25.04 -16.72 24.91
CA SER A 296 -26.35 -16.82 25.48
C SER A 296 -27.41 -16.51 24.42
N PHE A 297 -28.41 -17.38 24.31
CA PHE A 297 -29.57 -17.15 23.46
C PHE A 297 -30.77 -16.78 24.33
N ASN A 298 -31.32 -15.63 24.09
CA ASN A 298 -32.59 -15.23 24.71
C ASN A 298 -33.74 -15.60 23.76
N VAL A 299 -34.46 -16.64 24.08
CA VAL A 299 -35.60 -17.13 23.31
C VAL A 299 -36.87 -16.52 23.88
N SER A 300 -37.43 -15.49 23.27
CA SER A 300 -38.75 -14.99 23.60
C SER A 300 -39.80 -15.88 22.97
N GLN A 301 -40.44 -16.75 23.81
CA GLN A 301 -41.60 -17.52 23.38
C GLN A 301 -42.89 -16.76 23.63
N PRO A 302 -43.79 -16.69 22.64
CA PRO A 302 -45.14 -16.17 22.87
C PRO A 302 -45.89 -17.07 23.85
N ASN A 303 -46.81 -16.45 24.67
CA ASN A 303 -47.68 -17.19 25.54
C ASN A 303 -48.52 -18.23 24.78
N ALA A 304 -48.85 -19.38 25.40
CA ALA A 304 -49.42 -20.56 24.80
C ALA A 304 -50.69 -20.42 23.93
N PHE A 305 -51.26 -19.24 23.82
CA PHE A 305 -52.43 -18.88 22.97
C PHE A 305 -52.23 -17.57 22.19
N GLY A 306 -51.02 -17.02 22.10
CA GLY A 306 -50.72 -15.82 21.35
C GLY A 306 -50.32 -16.13 19.89
N ARG A 307 -50.83 -15.36 18.91
CA ARG A 307 -50.39 -15.40 17.51
C ARG A 307 -49.13 -14.56 17.32
N GLY A 308 -47.98 -14.95 17.89
CA GLY A 308 -46.70 -14.29 17.69
C GLY A 308 -45.68 -15.25 17.12
N ASN A 309 -44.74 -14.78 16.32
CA ASN A 309 -43.62 -15.55 15.84
C ASN A 309 -42.49 -15.51 16.89
N THR A 310 -41.81 -16.65 17.07
CA THR A 310 -40.62 -16.76 17.92
C THR A 310 -39.51 -15.91 17.30
N VAL A 311 -39.06 -14.87 18.01
CA VAL A 311 -37.91 -14.05 17.60
C VAL A 311 -36.74 -14.40 18.53
N VAL A 312 -35.67 -14.86 17.97
CA VAL A 312 -34.39 -15.10 18.67
C VAL A 312 -33.54 -13.82 18.46
N THR A 313 -33.42 -13.03 19.52
CA THR A 313 -32.50 -11.88 19.55
C THR A 313 -31.27 -12.25 20.34
N PRO A 314 -30.08 -12.13 19.79
CA PRO A 314 -28.84 -12.24 20.57
C PRO A 314 -28.72 -10.98 21.46
N GLU A 315 -28.65 -11.16 22.75
CA GLU A 315 -28.42 -10.09 23.73
C GLU A 315 -27.02 -10.33 24.33
N SER A 316 -26.17 -9.30 24.19
CA SER A 316 -24.80 -9.33 24.70
C SER A 316 -24.76 -8.57 26.03
N ASP A 317 -24.57 -9.26 27.12
CA ASP A 317 -24.35 -8.65 28.43
C ASP A 317 -22.84 -8.72 28.74
N ILE A 318 -22.26 -7.54 29.03
CA ILE A 318 -20.82 -7.38 29.27
C ILE A 318 -20.65 -6.92 30.70
N ASP A 319 -20.23 -7.83 31.60
CA ASP A 319 -19.85 -7.49 32.96
C ASP A 319 -18.33 -7.62 33.17
N ILE A 320 -17.70 -6.56 33.70
CA ILE A 320 -16.26 -6.50 33.90
C ILE A 320 -15.97 -6.12 35.35
N ASN A 321 -15.37 -7.02 36.08
CA ASN A 321 -15.06 -6.81 37.50
C ASN A 321 -13.55 -6.92 37.77
N HIS A 322 -12.99 -5.97 38.48
CA HIS A 322 -11.55 -5.75 38.69
C HIS A 322 -11.01 -6.39 39.99
N GLU A 323 -11.75 -7.26 40.69
CA GLU A 323 -11.27 -7.91 41.91
C GLU A 323 -11.43 -9.43 41.87
N ARG A 324 -10.27 -10.13 41.96
CA ARG A 324 -10.08 -11.54 42.26
C ARG A 324 -10.99 -12.56 41.58
N ASN A 325 -10.57 -12.99 40.38
CA ASN A 325 -10.99 -14.25 39.73
C ASN A 325 -12.49 -14.52 39.55
N PRO A 326 -13.20 -13.84 38.66
CA PRO A 326 -14.20 -14.54 37.88
C PRO A 326 -13.78 -14.65 36.41
N MET A 327 -13.89 -15.84 35.84
CA MET A 327 -13.82 -16.05 34.40
C MET A 327 -15.08 -15.45 33.78
N PHE A 328 -14.96 -14.54 32.83
CA PHE A 328 -16.07 -13.95 32.09
C PHE A 328 -16.29 -14.67 30.77
N ILE A 329 -17.56 -14.96 30.46
CA ILE A 329 -17.99 -15.66 29.25
C ILE A 329 -18.65 -14.65 28.32
N TRP A 330 -18.06 -14.42 27.11
CA TRP A 330 -18.59 -13.53 26.10
C TRP A 330 -19.45 -14.29 25.08
N PRO A 331 -20.57 -13.70 24.56
CA PRO A 331 -21.37 -14.34 23.55
C PRO A 331 -20.63 -14.48 22.22
N GLU A 332 -20.94 -15.53 21.48
CA GLU A 332 -20.38 -15.80 20.16
C GLU A 332 -20.84 -14.74 19.15
N GLY A 333 -19.90 -14.24 18.33
CA GLY A 333 -20.22 -13.26 17.29
C GLY A 333 -20.04 -11.79 17.69
N VAL A 334 -19.43 -11.52 18.87
CA VAL A 334 -19.07 -10.15 19.26
C VAL A 334 -18.02 -9.59 18.30
N GLU A 335 -18.26 -8.39 17.82
CA GLU A 335 -17.27 -7.67 17.02
C GLU A 335 -16.05 -7.35 17.89
N LEU A 336 -14.85 -7.57 17.35
CA LEU A 336 -13.59 -7.33 18.07
C LEU A 336 -13.48 -5.88 18.59
N GLU A 337 -14.11 -4.91 17.91
CA GLU A 337 -14.14 -3.51 18.32
C GLU A 337 -14.74 -3.33 19.73
N THR A 338 -15.78 -4.07 20.06
CA THR A 338 -16.40 -4.07 21.39
C THR A 338 -15.44 -4.58 22.46
N ILE A 339 -14.66 -5.62 22.14
CA ILE A 339 -13.67 -6.20 23.05
C ILE A 339 -12.49 -5.25 23.25
N VAL A 340 -11.97 -4.65 22.16
CA VAL A 340 -10.89 -3.66 22.24
C VAL A 340 -11.32 -2.46 23.10
N SER A 341 -12.53 -1.96 22.91
CA SER A 341 -13.10 -0.88 23.71
C SER A 341 -13.22 -1.24 25.17
N ALA A 342 -13.67 -2.45 25.47
CA ALA A 342 -13.78 -2.96 26.83
C ALA A 342 -12.42 -3.14 27.51
N VAL A 343 -11.44 -3.73 26.81
CA VAL A 343 -10.07 -3.91 27.32
C VAL A 343 -9.38 -2.57 27.54
N ASN A 344 -9.58 -1.61 26.65
CA ASN A 344 -9.06 -0.25 26.80
C ASN A 344 -9.70 0.48 28.00
N SER A 345 -10.99 0.27 28.26
CA SER A 345 -11.67 0.86 29.41
C SER A 345 -11.13 0.37 30.77
N LEU A 346 -10.50 -0.81 30.77
CA LEU A 346 -9.84 -1.40 31.96
C LEU A 346 -8.40 -0.89 32.16
N GLY A 347 -7.88 -0.05 31.26
CA GLY A 347 -6.52 0.46 31.35
C GLY A 347 -5.44 -0.59 31.05
N ALA A 348 -5.76 -1.62 30.28
CA ALA A 348 -4.78 -2.60 29.81
C ALA A 348 -3.74 -1.94 28.91
N SER A 349 -2.49 -2.40 29.01
CA SER A 349 -1.43 -1.91 28.14
C SER A 349 -1.62 -2.42 26.70
N PRO A 350 -1.09 -1.74 25.68
CA PRO A 350 -1.09 -2.24 24.30
C PRO A 350 -0.48 -3.65 24.18
N ASP A 351 0.54 -3.95 24.97
CA ASP A 351 1.22 -5.25 24.97
C ASP A 351 0.32 -6.37 25.50
N ASP A 352 -0.51 -6.09 26.53
CA ASP A 352 -1.50 -7.05 27.06
C ASP A 352 -2.56 -7.37 26.01
N LEU A 353 -3.03 -6.35 25.26
CA LEU A 353 -3.99 -6.54 24.19
C LEU A 353 -3.44 -7.44 23.08
N ILE A 354 -2.16 -7.28 22.72
CA ILE A 354 -1.49 -8.12 21.73
C ILE A 354 -1.44 -9.56 22.22
N ALA A 355 -1.01 -9.77 23.44
CA ALA A 355 -0.89 -11.12 24.00
C ALA A 355 -2.26 -11.82 24.02
N ILE A 356 -3.33 -11.10 24.34
CA ILE A 356 -4.71 -11.61 24.30
C ILE A 356 -5.11 -11.95 22.86
N LEU A 357 -4.86 -11.06 21.88
CA LEU A 357 -5.19 -11.29 20.47
C LEU A 357 -4.40 -12.46 19.88
N GLN A 358 -3.12 -12.60 20.22
CA GLN A 358 -2.30 -13.76 19.82
C GLN A 358 -2.79 -15.06 20.42
N ALA A 359 -3.19 -15.05 21.68
CA ALA A 359 -3.77 -16.23 22.33
C ALA A 359 -5.10 -16.64 21.69
N LEU A 360 -5.98 -15.68 21.39
CA LEU A 360 -7.24 -15.91 20.68
C LEU A 360 -7.01 -16.44 19.27
N HIS A 361 -6.03 -15.90 18.55
CA HIS A 361 -5.66 -16.40 17.22
C HIS A 361 -5.08 -17.83 17.29
N SER A 362 -4.17 -18.09 18.23
CA SER A 362 -3.53 -19.39 18.39
C SER A 362 -4.51 -20.49 18.85
N SER A 363 -5.55 -20.12 19.60
CA SER A 363 -6.64 -21.02 20.00
C SER A 363 -7.68 -21.25 18.89
N GLY A 364 -7.59 -20.52 17.77
CA GLY A 364 -8.59 -20.56 16.69
C GLY A 364 -9.90 -19.84 17.03
N ALA A 365 -9.94 -19.10 18.12
CA ALA A 365 -11.11 -18.33 18.52
C ALA A 365 -11.24 -17.00 17.76
N LEU A 366 -10.16 -16.44 17.23
CA LEU A 366 -10.16 -15.24 16.39
C LEU A 366 -10.27 -15.64 14.92
N ASP A 367 -11.43 -15.37 14.29
CA ASP A 367 -11.63 -15.58 12.84
C ASP A 367 -11.08 -14.35 12.05
N ALA A 368 -9.78 -14.16 12.13
CA ALA A 368 -9.09 -13.12 11.42
C ALA A 368 -7.60 -13.44 11.28
N GLU A 369 -6.97 -12.90 10.24
CA GLU A 369 -5.51 -12.91 10.06
C GLU A 369 -4.89 -11.83 10.95
N LEU A 370 -3.95 -12.22 11.81
CA LEU A 370 -3.21 -11.29 12.67
C LEU A 370 -1.91 -10.87 11.96
N VAL A 371 -1.77 -9.59 11.65
CA VAL A 371 -0.58 -9.02 11.01
C VAL A 371 0.12 -8.09 11.99
N VAL A 372 1.38 -8.38 12.32
CA VAL A 372 2.23 -7.56 13.21
C VAL A 372 3.19 -6.73 12.34
N ILE A 373 3.25 -5.41 12.57
CA ILE A 373 4.11 -4.45 11.85
C ILE A 373 4.91 -3.58 12.81
#